data_a28c71f35aca54df2516f4de5e5e8ce3
#
_entry.id   a28c71f35aca54df2516f4de5e5e8ce3
#
_cell.length_a   1.000
_cell.length_b   1.000
_cell.length_c   1.000
_cell.angle_alpha   90.00
_cell.angle_beta   90.00
_cell.angle_gamma   90.00
#
_symmetry.space_group_name_H-M   'P 1'
#
loop_
_entity.id
_entity.type
_entity.pdbx_description
1 polymer ?
#
loop_
_entity_poly.entity_id
_entity_poly.type
_entity_poly.pdbx_seq_one_letter_code
_entity_poly.pdbx_strand_id
1 'polypeptide(L)'
;IFKNDRKEFEEKWDDLKIFINYGMLTQEDFYEKANKFALLKDTDDKYYTYEEYQSLIKDNQTDKDGNLIYLYATHADEQYSYIDAAKNKGYNVLLMDGQLDVAMVSMLEQKFEKSRFTRVDSDVIDRLIAKEERKDASLEVGQRDILSSVFRSQLPQMKKVEFNVETQSLGETGTPIMITQSEYMRRMKEMANIQAGMSFYGEMPDMFNLVLNVDHKLVKQVLNDADNSCKAALEPIEAEMTSLNKRHDELHKAQEGKKADEIPQAEKDELSDVEKKLADEKTKKEAVLGEYAGGNKVIRQLIDLALLQNNMLKGEALTNFVKRSIELI
;
A
#
# COMPACT_ATOMS: atom_id res chain seq x y z
N ILE A 1 23.44 7.41 -34.11
CA ILE A 1 22.02 7.13 -34.44
C ILE A 1 21.16 8.22 -33.82
N PHE A 2 21.08 8.39 -32.51
CA PHE A 2 20.18 9.34 -31.81
C PHE A 2 20.10 10.76 -32.41
N LYS A 3 21.25 11.36 -32.74
CA LYS A 3 21.29 12.73 -33.33
C LYS A 3 20.84 12.81 -34.79
N ASN A 4 20.97 11.72 -35.53
CA ASN A 4 20.74 11.70 -36.97
C ASN A 4 19.38 11.12 -37.34
N ASP A 5 18.89 10.17 -36.57
CA ASP A 5 17.60 9.53 -36.75
C ASP A 5 17.05 9.07 -35.38
N ARG A 6 16.25 9.97 -34.77
CA ARG A 6 15.61 9.74 -33.47
C ARG A 6 14.66 8.55 -33.50
N LYS A 7 13.91 8.42 -34.58
CA LYS A 7 12.90 7.37 -34.73
C LYS A 7 13.54 5.99 -34.80
N GLU A 8 14.59 5.84 -35.61
CA GLU A 8 15.37 4.59 -35.69
C GLU A 8 15.96 4.22 -34.32
N PHE A 9 16.40 5.21 -33.54
CA PHE A 9 16.93 4.96 -32.20
C PHE A 9 15.85 4.49 -31.21
N GLU A 10 14.67 5.08 -31.25
CA GLU A 10 13.52 4.68 -30.44
C GLU A 10 13.08 3.24 -30.77
N GLU A 11 12.98 2.89 -32.06
CA GLU A 11 12.65 1.53 -32.52
C GLU A 11 13.64 0.46 -32.03
N LYS A 12 14.90 0.85 -31.82
CA LYS A 12 15.96 -0.05 -31.32
C LYS A 12 16.19 0.04 -29.81
N TRP A 13 15.48 0.94 -29.13
CA TRP A 13 15.77 1.22 -27.72
C TRP A 13 15.59 0.01 -26.83
N ASP A 14 14.54 -0.76 -27.01
CA ASP A 14 14.24 -1.93 -26.16
C ASP A 14 15.36 -2.98 -26.25
N ASP A 15 16.03 -3.13 -27.40
CA ASP A 15 17.18 -4.01 -27.59
C ASP A 15 18.49 -3.44 -27.01
N LEU A 16 18.62 -2.11 -26.99
CA LEU A 16 19.84 -1.42 -26.55
C LEU A 16 19.80 -1.09 -25.04
N LYS A 17 18.62 -0.92 -24.49
CA LYS A 17 18.37 -0.44 -23.13
C LYS A 17 19.22 -1.16 -22.08
N ILE A 18 19.28 -2.49 -22.14
CA ILE A 18 20.01 -3.28 -21.13
C ILE A 18 21.50 -2.97 -21.11
N PHE A 19 22.14 -2.79 -22.26
CA PHE A 19 23.56 -2.49 -22.35
C PHE A 19 23.88 -1.06 -21.92
N ILE A 20 23.01 -0.11 -22.31
CA ILE A 20 23.16 1.29 -21.95
C ILE A 20 22.97 1.45 -20.43
N ASN A 21 21.92 0.87 -19.86
CA ASN A 21 21.65 0.90 -18.43
C ASN A 21 22.77 0.24 -17.62
N TYR A 22 23.30 -0.91 -18.08
CA TYR A 22 24.43 -1.55 -17.44
C TYR A 22 25.69 -0.64 -17.42
N GLY A 23 25.99 0.00 -18.56
CA GLY A 23 27.10 0.94 -18.64
C GLY A 23 26.92 2.14 -17.71
N MET A 24 25.69 2.69 -17.64
CA MET A 24 25.38 3.82 -16.75
C MET A 24 25.46 3.46 -15.26
N LEU A 25 25.09 2.24 -14.89
CA LEU A 25 25.16 1.74 -13.51
C LEU A 25 26.58 1.45 -13.04
N THR A 26 27.48 1.10 -13.98
CA THR A 26 28.82 0.61 -13.63
C THR A 26 29.95 1.62 -13.88
N GLN A 27 29.73 2.65 -14.70
CA GLN A 27 30.74 3.61 -15.12
C GLN A 27 30.22 5.04 -15.14
N GLU A 28 30.71 5.88 -14.26
CA GLU A 28 30.31 7.29 -14.15
C GLU A 28 30.54 8.09 -15.45
N ASP A 29 31.71 7.94 -16.07
CA ASP A 29 32.05 8.62 -17.34
C ASP A 29 31.09 8.21 -18.47
N PHE A 30 30.57 6.98 -18.44
CA PHE A 30 29.57 6.53 -19.39
C PHE A 30 28.20 7.17 -19.09
N TYR A 31 27.81 7.24 -17.80
CA TYR A 31 26.60 7.93 -17.38
C TYR A 31 26.58 9.37 -17.88
N GLU A 32 27.65 10.14 -17.65
CA GLU A 32 27.74 11.55 -18.06
C GLU A 32 27.57 11.78 -19.57
N LYS A 33 27.81 10.76 -20.37
CA LYS A 33 27.61 10.80 -21.83
C LYS A 33 26.22 10.27 -22.22
N ALA A 34 25.79 9.18 -21.62
CA ALA A 34 24.59 8.46 -21.97
C ALA A 34 23.31 9.16 -21.49
N ASN A 35 23.34 9.90 -20.37
CA ASN A 35 22.19 10.62 -19.82
C ASN A 35 21.55 11.62 -20.82
N LYS A 36 22.33 12.05 -21.84
CA LYS A 36 21.87 13.00 -22.87
C LYS A 36 21.04 12.36 -23.97
N PHE A 37 21.06 11.03 -24.08
CA PHE A 37 20.34 10.29 -25.12
C PHE A 37 19.62 9.02 -24.62
N ALA A 38 19.87 8.61 -23.38
CA ALA A 38 19.12 7.52 -22.77
C ALA A 38 17.65 7.87 -22.69
N LEU A 39 16.79 6.87 -22.95
CA LEU A 39 15.36 7.08 -23.03
C LEU A 39 14.62 6.43 -21.85
N LEU A 40 13.54 7.09 -21.49
CA LEU A 40 12.45 6.52 -20.69
C LEU A 40 11.28 6.21 -21.64
N LYS A 41 10.64 5.08 -21.42
CA LYS A 41 9.45 4.65 -22.17
C LYS A 41 8.23 4.75 -21.24
N ASP A 42 7.14 5.34 -21.73
CA ASP A 42 5.89 5.36 -20.97
C ASP A 42 4.97 4.19 -21.33
N THR A 43 3.85 4.08 -20.64
CA THR A 43 2.83 3.03 -20.86
C THR A 43 1.98 3.24 -22.11
N ASP A 44 2.25 4.30 -22.90
CA ASP A 44 1.67 4.54 -24.23
C ASP A 44 2.68 4.33 -25.36
N ASP A 45 3.79 3.61 -25.06
CA ASP A 45 4.89 3.32 -25.99
C ASP A 45 5.59 4.56 -26.56
N LYS A 46 5.57 5.69 -25.82
CA LYS A 46 6.31 6.89 -26.18
C LYS A 46 7.64 6.97 -25.47
N TYR A 47 8.63 7.50 -26.17
CA TYR A 47 10.00 7.59 -25.70
C TYR A 47 10.40 9.04 -25.45
N TYR A 48 11.10 9.27 -24.33
CA TYR A 48 11.55 10.58 -23.90
C TYR A 48 12.99 10.51 -23.41
N THR A 49 13.79 11.54 -23.67
CA THR A 49 15.00 11.76 -22.90
C THR A 49 14.65 12.13 -21.46
N TYR A 50 15.60 12.09 -20.55
CA TYR A 50 15.37 12.48 -19.16
C TYR A 50 14.87 13.93 -19.04
N GLU A 51 15.44 14.85 -19.80
CA GLU A 51 15.04 16.26 -19.82
C GLU A 51 13.63 16.47 -20.40
N GLU A 52 13.29 15.77 -21.49
CA GLU A 52 11.96 15.80 -22.10
C GLU A 52 10.89 15.29 -21.13
N TYR A 53 11.19 14.18 -20.43
CA TYR A 53 10.24 13.61 -19.47
C TYR A 53 10.06 14.49 -18.23
N GLN A 54 11.15 15.06 -17.69
CA GLN A 54 11.04 16.03 -16.60
C GLN A 54 10.15 17.20 -16.97
N SER A 55 10.34 17.74 -18.16
CA SER A 55 9.53 18.86 -18.66
C SER A 55 8.06 18.49 -18.83
N LEU A 56 7.78 17.26 -19.29
CA LEU A 56 6.42 16.74 -19.48
C LEU A 56 5.65 16.66 -18.16
N ILE A 57 6.28 16.12 -17.11
CA ILE A 57 5.57 15.81 -15.87
C ILE A 57 5.59 16.93 -14.83
N LYS A 58 6.43 17.95 -15.01
CA LYS A 58 6.73 18.98 -14.02
C LYS A 58 5.48 19.63 -13.41
N ASP A 59 4.52 20.02 -14.25
CA ASP A 59 3.36 20.78 -13.79
C ASP A 59 2.35 19.91 -13.05
N ASN A 60 2.20 18.65 -13.47
CA ASN A 60 1.19 17.74 -12.93
C ASN A 60 1.72 16.81 -11.85
N GLN A 61 3.02 16.48 -11.85
CA GLN A 61 3.60 15.46 -10.98
C GLN A 61 4.63 16.01 -9.99
N THR A 62 4.55 17.29 -9.65
CA THR A 62 5.29 17.88 -8.53
C THR A 62 4.42 17.83 -7.27
N ASP A 63 4.96 17.28 -6.17
CA ASP A 63 4.28 17.22 -4.89
C ASP A 63 4.32 18.57 -4.13
N LYS A 64 3.63 18.64 -2.97
CA LYS A 64 3.57 19.84 -2.13
C LYS A 64 4.92 20.30 -1.60
N ASP A 65 5.90 19.40 -1.52
CA ASP A 65 7.26 19.66 -1.01
C ASP A 65 8.23 20.03 -2.14
N GLY A 66 7.73 20.09 -3.39
CA GLY A 66 8.50 20.44 -4.57
C GLY A 66 9.30 19.29 -5.16
N ASN A 67 9.00 18.04 -4.78
CA ASN A 67 9.62 16.88 -5.40
C ASN A 67 8.88 16.48 -6.67
N LEU A 68 9.62 16.17 -7.71
CA LEU A 68 9.10 15.67 -8.97
C LEU A 68 8.91 14.15 -8.86
N ILE A 69 7.66 13.70 -9.06
CA ILE A 69 7.29 12.29 -8.87
C ILE A 69 7.21 11.59 -10.21
N TYR A 70 8.11 10.64 -10.43
CA TYR A 70 8.12 9.74 -11.58
C TYR A 70 7.26 8.52 -11.25
N LEU A 71 6.01 8.50 -11.75
CA LEU A 71 5.17 7.32 -11.62
C LEU A 71 5.63 6.24 -12.60
N TYR A 72 5.65 5.00 -12.15
CA TYR A 72 6.02 3.88 -13.01
C TYR A 72 5.22 2.62 -12.72
N ALA A 73 5.15 1.76 -13.72
CA ALA A 73 4.64 0.40 -13.66
C ALA A 73 5.73 -0.58 -14.08
N THR A 74 5.69 -1.80 -13.56
CA THR A 74 6.59 -2.90 -13.94
C THR A 74 5.91 -3.95 -14.80
N HIS A 75 4.57 -4.03 -14.73
CA HIS A 75 3.74 -4.96 -15.49
C HIS A 75 2.46 -4.23 -15.94
N ALA A 76 2.46 -3.76 -17.17
CA ALA A 76 1.38 -2.90 -17.69
C ALA A 76 -0.02 -3.55 -17.58
N ASP A 77 -0.14 -4.83 -17.93
CA ASP A 77 -1.42 -5.54 -17.88
C ASP A 77 -1.90 -5.80 -16.44
N GLU A 78 -1.01 -6.24 -15.57
CA GLU A 78 -1.35 -6.54 -14.17
C GLU A 78 -1.67 -5.27 -13.35
N GLN A 79 -1.03 -4.16 -13.69
CA GLN A 79 -1.19 -2.87 -13.01
C GLN A 79 -2.12 -1.90 -13.78
N TYR A 80 -2.86 -2.41 -14.76
CA TYR A 80 -3.67 -1.59 -15.65
C TYR A 80 -4.64 -0.66 -14.92
N SER A 81 -5.34 -1.12 -13.90
CA SER A 81 -6.30 -0.30 -13.14
C SER A 81 -5.64 0.88 -12.43
N TYR A 82 -4.42 0.72 -11.94
CA TYR A 82 -3.64 1.79 -11.30
C TYR A 82 -3.08 2.76 -12.34
N ILE A 83 -2.63 2.25 -13.49
CA ILE A 83 -2.18 3.06 -14.63
C ILE A 83 -3.33 3.91 -15.16
N ASP A 84 -4.51 3.32 -15.36
CA ASP A 84 -5.71 4.01 -15.84
C ASP A 84 -6.14 5.11 -14.86
N ALA A 85 -6.17 4.82 -13.56
CA ALA A 85 -6.45 5.82 -12.53
C ALA A 85 -5.46 6.99 -12.54
N ALA A 86 -4.17 6.73 -12.76
CA ALA A 86 -3.14 7.75 -12.88
C ALA A 86 -3.35 8.61 -14.14
N LYS A 87 -3.61 7.98 -15.28
CA LYS A 87 -3.90 8.67 -16.55
C LYS A 87 -5.15 9.54 -16.47
N ASN A 88 -6.20 9.08 -15.80
CA ASN A 88 -7.43 9.85 -15.58
C ASN A 88 -7.22 11.12 -14.71
N LYS A 89 -6.16 11.14 -13.90
CA LYS A 89 -5.68 12.34 -13.17
C LYS A 89 -4.75 13.22 -14.02
N GLY A 90 -4.49 12.87 -15.27
CA GLY A 90 -3.56 13.58 -16.15
C GLY A 90 -2.08 13.28 -15.86
N TYR A 91 -1.78 12.20 -15.15
CA TYR A 91 -0.41 11.78 -14.88
C TYR A 91 0.12 10.89 -15.99
N ASN A 92 1.42 10.99 -16.27
CA ASN A 92 2.13 10.08 -17.14
C ASN A 92 2.79 8.97 -16.30
N VAL A 93 2.81 7.75 -16.82
CA VAL A 93 3.34 6.58 -16.13
C VAL A 93 4.40 5.92 -17.00
N LEU A 94 5.60 5.75 -16.47
CA LEU A 94 6.69 5.03 -17.13
C LEU A 94 6.48 3.52 -17.08
N LEU A 95 6.98 2.81 -18.08
CA LEU A 95 7.11 1.35 -18.07
C LEU A 95 8.56 0.97 -17.73
N MET A 96 8.73 0.39 -16.54
CA MET A 96 10.01 -0.03 -15.97
C MET A 96 9.99 -1.56 -15.78
N ASP A 97 9.97 -2.31 -16.88
CA ASP A 97 9.81 -3.76 -16.95
C ASP A 97 11.12 -4.52 -17.17
N GLY A 98 12.24 -3.80 -17.25
CA GLY A 98 13.57 -4.37 -17.49
C GLY A 98 14.24 -4.89 -16.22
N GLN A 99 15.12 -5.88 -16.38
CA GLN A 99 15.86 -6.50 -15.27
C GLN A 99 16.73 -5.53 -14.45
N LEU A 100 17.21 -4.46 -15.07
CA LEU A 100 18.06 -3.44 -14.44
C LEU A 100 17.26 -2.24 -13.91
N ASP A 101 15.96 -2.18 -14.15
CA ASP A 101 15.17 -0.98 -13.89
C ASP A 101 15.08 -0.65 -12.38
N VAL A 102 15.08 -1.64 -11.49
CA VAL A 102 15.15 -1.39 -10.02
C VAL A 102 16.44 -0.67 -9.65
N ALA A 103 17.58 -1.11 -10.19
CA ALA A 103 18.87 -0.47 -9.97
C ALA A 103 18.93 0.92 -10.63
N MET A 104 18.36 1.05 -11.83
CA MET A 104 18.27 2.35 -12.54
C MET A 104 17.43 3.34 -11.75
N VAL A 105 16.28 2.96 -11.24
CA VAL A 105 15.43 3.82 -10.38
C VAL A 105 16.24 4.36 -9.19
N SER A 106 16.94 3.49 -8.47
CA SER A 106 17.74 3.88 -7.32
C SER A 106 18.88 4.85 -7.70
N MET A 107 19.54 4.62 -8.82
CA MET A 107 20.60 5.49 -9.34
C MET A 107 20.05 6.84 -9.80
N LEU A 108 18.94 6.85 -10.56
CA LEU A 108 18.32 8.08 -11.07
C LEU A 108 17.79 8.98 -9.94
N GLU A 109 17.24 8.41 -8.86
CA GLU A 109 16.86 9.20 -7.68
C GLU A 109 18.03 9.90 -7.01
N GLN A 110 19.23 9.31 -7.05
CA GLN A 110 20.46 9.96 -6.54
C GLN A 110 20.98 11.05 -7.48
N LYS A 111 20.77 10.90 -8.79
CA LYS A 111 21.25 11.83 -9.82
C LYS A 111 20.31 13.01 -10.07
N PHE A 112 18.99 12.79 -9.89
CA PHE A 112 17.98 13.81 -10.11
C PHE A 112 17.63 14.52 -8.81
N GLU A 113 17.95 15.79 -8.73
CA GLU A 113 17.62 16.61 -7.57
C GLU A 113 16.10 16.67 -7.36
N LYS A 114 15.67 16.53 -6.10
CA LYS A 114 14.25 16.61 -5.71
C LYS A 114 13.34 15.74 -6.57
N SER A 115 13.77 14.53 -6.88
CA SER A 115 13.01 13.57 -7.66
C SER A 115 12.81 12.28 -6.89
N ARG A 116 11.65 11.64 -7.11
CA ARG A 116 11.29 10.36 -6.53
C ARG A 116 10.59 9.50 -7.57
N PHE A 117 10.93 8.23 -7.58
CA PHE A 117 10.21 7.23 -8.38
C PHE A 117 9.22 6.48 -7.49
N THR A 118 7.97 6.39 -7.94
CA THR A 118 6.88 5.78 -7.17
C THR A 118 6.09 4.84 -8.07
N ARG A 119 5.97 3.57 -7.69
CA ARG A 119 5.18 2.61 -8.46
C ARG A 119 3.69 2.90 -8.29
N VAL A 120 2.91 2.78 -9.37
CA VAL A 120 1.50 3.19 -9.41
C VAL A 120 0.59 2.49 -8.41
N ASP A 121 0.97 1.29 -7.94
CA ASP A 121 0.24 0.49 -6.96
C ASP A 121 0.80 0.61 -5.52
N SER A 122 1.71 1.53 -5.29
CA SER A 122 2.33 1.71 -3.97
C SER A 122 1.43 2.41 -2.96
N ASP A 123 0.49 3.20 -3.42
CA ASP A 123 -0.53 3.87 -2.61
C ASP A 123 -1.76 4.20 -3.48
N VAL A 124 -2.81 4.74 -2.87
CA VAL A 124 -3.96 5.27 -3.59
C VAL A 124 -3.55 6.47 -4.44
N ILE A 125 -4.24 6.66 -5.58
CA ILE A 125 -3.86 7.67 -6.58
C ILE A 125 -3.69 9.08 -6.02
N ASP A 126 -4.53 9.49 -5.07
CA ASP A 126 -4.47 10.82 -4.46
C ASP A 126 -3.27 11.03 -3.52
N ARG A 127 -2.56 9.96 -3.17
CA ARG A 127 -1.36 9.98 -2.34
C ARG A 127 -0.06 9.73 -3.08
N LEU A 128 -0.13 9.16 -4.27
CA LEU A 128 1.07 8.94 -5.10
C LEU A 128 1.80 10.24 -5.36
N ILE A 129 1.05 11.33 -5.57
CA ILE A 129 1.56 12.69 -5.68
C ILE A 129 0.81 13.55 -4.66
N ALA A 130 1.41 13.76 -3.51
CA ALA A 130 0.80 14.51 -2.41
C ALA A 130 0.74 16.00 -2.75
N LYS A 131 -0.41 16.47 -3.24
CA LYS A 131 -0.65 17.89 -3.56
C LYS A 131 -1.06 18.70 -2.35
N GLU A 132 -1.77 18.07 -1.42
CA GLU A 132 -2.32 18.69 -0.20
C GLU A 132 -1.89 17.89 1.04
N GLU A 133 -2.09 18.49 2.21
CA GLU A 133 -1.95 17.75 3.46
C GLU A 133 -3.02 16.66 3.58
N ARG A 134 -2.65 15.58 4.24
CA ARG A 134 -3.53 14.42 4.44
C ARG A 134 -4.76 14.83 5.22
N LYS A 135 -5.95 14.64 4.64
CA LYS A 135 -7.19 14.65 5.39
C LYS A 135 -7.40 13.26 5.99
N ASP A 136 -7.47 13.20 7.31
CA ASP A 136 -7.85 11.95 7.98
C ASP A 136 -9.28 11.57 7.59
N ALA A 137 -9.54 10.26 7.55
CA ALA A 137 -10.89 9.76 7.36
C ALA A 137 -11.81 10.33 8.45
N SER A 138 -13.00 10.78 8.07
CA SER A 138 -13.98 11.43 8.94
C SER A 138 -14.66 10.49 9.97
N LEU A 139 -14.13 9.28 10.16
CA LEU A 139 -14.65 8.29 11.08
C LEU A 139 -14.07 8.44 12.49
N GLU A 140 -14.89 8.17 13.48
CA GLU A 140 -14.45 8.01 14.86
C GLU A 140 -13.53 6.79 15.01
N VAL A 141 -12.68 6.81 16.05
CA VAL A 141 -11.71 5.73 16.29
C VAL A 141 -12.40 4.36 16.42
N GLY A 142 -13.53 4.30 17.14
CA GLY A 142 -14.30 3.06 17.28
C GLY A 142 -14.84 2.51 15.95
N GLN A 143 -15.30 3.39 15.07
CA GLN A 143 -15.79 3.01 13.74
C GLN A 143 -14.69 2.47 12.82
N ARG A 144 -13.49 3.08 12.87
CA ARG A 144 -12.32 2.58 12.15
C ARG A 144 -11.91 1.19 12.64
N ASP A 145 -11.97 0.99 13.94
CA ASP A 145 -11.60 -0.27 14.59
C ASP A 145 -12.59 -1.39 14.19
N ILE A 146 -13.89 -1.11 14.19
CA ILE A 146 -14.93 -2.03 13.71
C ILE A 146 -14.67 -2.42 12.25
N LEU A 147 -14.52 -1.46 11.35
CA LEU A 147 -14.25 -1.74 9.93
C LEU A 147 -12.98 -2.56 9.74
N SER A 148 -11.88 -2.16 10.38
CA SER A 148 -10.61 -2.85 10.26
C SER A 148 -10.71 -4.30 10.75
N SER A 149 -11.39 -4.54 11.87
CA SER A 149 -11.56 -5.88 12.45
C SER A 149 -12.45 -6.76 11.57
N VAL A 150 -13.56 -6.21 11.07
CA VAL A 150 -14.50 -6.91 10.19
C VAL A 150 -13.80 -7.38 8.91
N PHE A 151 -13.09 -6.49 8.22
CA PHE A 151 -12.40 -6.86 6.98
C PHE A 151 -11.19 -7.76 7.23
N ARG A 152 -10.40 -7.49 8.27
CA ARG A 152 -9.24 -8.32 8.64
C ARG A 152 -9.63 -9.76 8.92
N SER A 153 -10.76 -9.98 9.58
CA SER A 153 -11.24 -11.34 9.93
C SER A 153 -11.54 -12.20 8.69
N GLN A 154 -11.78 -11.60 7.54
CA GLN A 154 -12.15 -12.30 6.31
C GLN A 154 -11.01 -12.36 5.28
N LEU A 155 -9.85 -11.76 5.57
CA LEU A 155 -8.68 -11.86 4.71
C LEU A 155 -8.15 -13.30 4.68
N PRO A 156 -7.78 -13.81 3.49
CA PRO A 156 -7.20 -15.14 3.40
C PRO A 156 -5.81 -15.17 4.02
N GLN A 157 -5.50 -16.27 4.69
CA GLN A 157 -4.14 -16.55 5.10
C GLN A 157 -3.34 -17.05 3.89
N MET A 158 -2.35 -16.27 3.48
CA MET A 158 -1.50 -16.57 2.34
C MET A 158 -0.05 -16.75 2.81
N LYS A 159 0.64 -17.72 2.23
CA LYS A 159 2.05 -18.00 2.58
C LYS A 159 2.93 -16.80 2.20
N LYS A 160 3.68 -16.30 3.16
CA LYS A 160 4.59 -15.14 3.00
C LYS A 160 3.88 -13.85 2.51
N VAL A 161 2.61 -13.66 2.88
CA VAL A 161 1.87 -12.42 2.62
C VAL A 161 1.16 -12.00 3.90
N GLU A 162 1.28 -10.73 4.24
CA GLU A 162 0.58 -10.12 5.38
C GLU A 162 -0.18 -8.87 4.89
N PHE A 163 -1.37 -8.69 5.44
CA PHE A 163 -2.21 -7.54 5.14
C PHE A 163 -2.37 -6.63 6.35
N ASN A 164 -2.15 -5.35 6.15
CA ASN A 164 -2.61 -4.30 7.04
C ASN A 164 -3.93 -3.74 6.49
N VAL A 165 -4.89 -3.41 7.35
CA VAL A 165 -6.17 -2.81 6.95
C VAL A 165 -6.17 -1.34 7.32
N GLU A 166 -6.35 -0.48 6.33
CA GLU A 166 -6.37 0.98 6.47
C GLU A 166 -7.71 1.56 6.01
N THR A 167 -8.15 2.63 6.66
CA THR A 167 -9.33 3.40 6.24
C THR A 167 -8.91 4.74 5.64
N GLN A 168 -9.51 5.10 4.50
CA GLN A 168 -9.22 6.36 3.81
C GLN A 168 -10.49 6.97 3.21
N SER A 169 -10.50 8.30 3.10
CA SER A 169 -11.53 9.07 2.39
C SER A 169 -11.08 9.23 0.94
N LEU A 170 -11.76 8.57 -0.01
CA LEU A 170 -11.42 8.58 -1.45
C LEU A 170 -12.58 9.08 -2.31
N GLY A 171 -13.60 9.68 -1.68
CA GLY A 171 -14.82 10.14 -2.35
C GLY A 171 -15.83 9.00 -2.63
N GLU A 172 -17.07 9.40 -2.84
CA GLU A 172 -18.21 8.46 -2.99
C GLU A 172 -18.13 7.60 -4.26
N THR A 173 -17.51 8.13 -5.31
CA THR A 173 -17.34 7.46 -6.61
C THR A 173 -16.03 6.68 -6.72
N GLY A 174 -15.14 6.79 -5.74
CA GLY A 174 -13.88 6.05 -5.69
C GLY A 174 -14.12 4.55 -5.51
N THR A 175 -13.09 3.75 -5.80
CA THR A 175 -13.13 2.29 -5.58
C THR A 175 -13.45 1.98 -4.11
N PRO A 176 -14.35 1.04 -3.80
CA PRO A 176 -14.75 0.74 -2.40
C PRO A 176 -13.60 0.23 -1.55
N ILE A 177 -12.79 -0.67 -2.12
CA ILE A 177 -11.56 -1.17 -1.49
C ILE A 177 -10.50 -1.44 -2.55
N MET A 178 -9.24 -1.33 -2.16
CA MET A 178 -8.11 -1.62 -3.03
C MET A 178 -6.92 -2.16 -2.23
N ILE A 179 -6.01 -2.83 -2.91
CA ILE A 179 -4.77 -3.33 -2.30
C ILE A 179 -3.62 -2.48 -2.81
N THR A 180 -2.77 -2.02 -1.89
CA THR A 180 -1.54 -1.28 -2.22
C THR A 180 -0.33 -1.95 -1.56
N GLN A 181 0.87 -1.72 -2.09
CA GLN A 181 2.11 -2.27 -1.55
C GLN A 181 3.13 -1.17 -1.32
N SER A 182 3.52 -0.94 -0.06
CA SER A 182 4.50 0.09 0.30
C SER A 182 5.75 0.03 -0.58
N GLU A 183 6.07 1.16 -1.22
CA GLU A 183 7.25 1.33 -2.07
C GLU A 183 8.55 0.96 -1.34
N TYR A 184 8.70 1.43 -0.11
CA TYR A 184 9.90 1.19 0.70
C TYR A 184 10.11 -0.30 0.99
N MET A 185 9.10 -0.99 1.51
CA MET A 185 9.21 -2.42 1.87
C MET A 185 9.47 -3.29 0.64
N ARG A 186 8.80 -2.99 -0.47
CA ARG A 186 8.99 -3.69 -1.73
C ARG A 186 10.41 -3.53 -2.26
N ARG A 187 10.93 -2.30 -2.31
CA ARG A 187 12.30 -2.04 -2.80
C ARG A 187 13.36 -2.68 -1.92
N MET A 188 13.18 -2.64 -0.59
CA MET A 188 14.10 -3.31 0.34
C MET A 188 14.17 -4.81 0.05
N LYS A 189 13.04 -5.44 -0.24
CA LYS A 189 12.96 -6.85 -0.58
C LYS A 189 13.55 -7.17 -1.95
N GLU A 190 13.30 -6.35 -2.95
CA GLU A 190 13.90 -6.47 -4.29
C GLU A 190 15.44 -6.34 -4.24
N MET A 191 15.94 -5.37 -3.48
CA MET A 191 17.38 -5.19 -3.27
C MET A 191 18.02 -6.36 -2.52
N ALA A 192 17.31 -6.98 -1.58
CA ALA A 192 17.79 -8.15 -0.85
C ALA A 192 18.08 -9.36 -1.76
N ASN A 193 17.39 -9.47 -2.88
CA ASN A 193 17.64 -10.51 -3.88
C ASN A 193 18.92 -10.27 -4.70
N ILE A 194 19.43 -9.04 -4.72
CA ILE A 194 20.58 -8.61 -5.51
C ILE A 194 21.85 -8.50 -4.63
N GLN A 195 21.69 -8.09 -3.36
CA GLN A 195 22.80 -7.84 -2.44
C GLN A 195 22.87 -8.90 -1.33
N ALA A 196 23.94 -9.69 -1.32
CA ALA A 196 24.15 -10.79 -0.38
C ALA A 196 24.09 -10.41 1.12
N GLY A 197 24.29 -9.14 1.47
CA GLY A 197 24.23 -8.64 2.86
C GLY A 197 22.81 -8.32 3.38
N MET A 198 21.79 -8.38 2.53
CA MET A 198 20.40 -8.01 2.85
C MET A 198 19.41 -9.19 2.86
N SER A 199 19.91 -10.41 2.94
CA SER A 199 19.10 -11.66 2.86
C SER A 199 17.92 -11.71 3.85
N PHE A 200 18.05 -11.05 5.00
CA PHE A 200 16.97 -10.96 6.01
C PHE A 200 15.68 -10.36 5.42
N TYR A 201 15.77 -9.31 4.63
CA TYR A 201 14.59 -8.69 3.99
C TYR A 201 13.94 -9.61 2.95
N GLY A 202 14.72 -10.47 2.28
CA GLY A 202 14.21 -11.46 1.33
C GLY A 202 13.35 -12.56 1.98
N GLU A 203 13.57 -12.83 3.27
CA GLU A 203 12.79 -13.79 4.05
C GLU A 203 11.49 -13.22 4.63
N MET A 204 11.37 -11.90 4.72
CA MET A 204 10.18 -11.25 5.26
C MET A 204 8.96 -11.48 4.37
N PRO A 205 7.74 -11.53 4.94
CA PRO A 205 6.52 -11.59 4.15
C PRO A 205 6.34 -10.33 3.29
N ASP A 206 5.61 -10.45 2.20
CA ASP A 206 5.13 -9.31 1.42
C ASP A 206 4.05 -8.60 2.22
N MET A 207 4.26 -7.31 2.50
CA MET A 207 3.33 -6.48 3.24
C MET A 207 2.46 -5.70 2.27
N PHE A 208 1.16 -5.92 2.36
CA PHE A 208 0.15 -5.19 1.58
C PHE A 208 -0.78 -4.41 2.50
N ASN A 209 -1.34 -3.33 2.00
CA ASN A 209 -2.42 -2.60 2.65
C ASN A 209 -3.73 -2.88 1.93
N LEU A 210 -4.75 -3.34 2.67
CA LEU A 210 -6.13 -3.31 2.22
C LEU A 210 -6.70 -1.95 2.61
N VAL A 211 -6.91 -1.09 1.64
CA VAL A 211 -7.42 0.27 1.84
C VAL A 211 -8.94 0.26 1.66
N LEU A 212 -9.65 0.67 2.70
CA LEU A 212 -11.11 0.79 2.73
C LEU A 212 -11.51 2.24 2.48
N ASN A 213 -12.28 2.49 1.42
CA ASN A 213 -12.83 3.81 1.14
C ASN A 213 -14.07 4.08 1.99
N VAL A 214 -13.91 4.86 3.05
CA VAL A 214 -14.99 5.14 4.00
C VAL A 214 -16.13 6.01 3.44
N ASP A 215 -15.90 6.66 2.30
CA ASP A 215 -16.93 7.47 1.63
C ASP A 215 -17.85 6.62 0.74
N HIS A 216 -17.36 5.45 0.32
CA HIS A 216 -18.10 4.59 -0.60
C HIS A 216 -19.32 3.95 0.08
N LYS A 217 -20.48 3.96 -0.63
CA LYS A 217 -21.77 3.47 -0.12
C LYS A 217 -21.72 2.04 0.45
N LEU A 218 -21.00 1.13 -0.19
CA LEU A 218 -20.90 -0.27 0.28
C LEU A 218 -20.10 -0.39 1.58
N VAL A 219 -19.05 0.41 1.76
CA VAL A 219 -18.25 0.42 3.00
C VAL A 219 -19.04 1.06 4.14
N LYS A 220 -19.76 2.16 3.87
CA LYS A 220 -20.70 2.77 4.83
C LYS A 220 -21.80 1.80 5.24
N GLN A 221 -22.34 1.04 4.28
CA GLN A 221 -23.35 0.02 4.58
C GLN A 221 -22.78 -1.06 5.50
N VAL A 222 -21.61 -1.60 5.20
CA VAL A 222 -20.96 -2.62 6.05
C VAL A 222 -20.74 -2.08 7.47
N LEU A 223 -20.29 -0.83 7.61
CA LEU A 223 -20.09 -0.21 8.93
C LEU A 223 -21.41 -0.11 9.71
N ASN A 224 -22.45 0.42 9.08
CA ASN A 224 -23.75 0.59 9.73
C ASN A 224 -24.39 -0.76 10.10
N ASP A 225 -24.29 -1.75 9.23
CA ASP A 225 -24.81 -3.09 9.47
C ASP A 225 -24.04 -3.80 10.61
N ALA A 226 -22.72 -3.66 10.66
CA ALA A 226 -21.87 -4.20 11.72
C ALA A 226 -22.18 -3.55 13.07
N ASP A 227 -22.27 -2.22 13.10
CA ASP A 227 -22.57 -1.45 14.31
C ASP A 227 -23.94 -1.87 14.88
N ASN A 228 -24.97 -1.93 14.04
CA ASN A 228 -26.31 -2.33 14.47
C ASN A 228 -26.39 -3.80 14.91
N SER A 229 -25.76 -4.71 14.17
CA SER A 229 -25.86 -6.15 14.43
C SER A 229 -25.05 -6.59 15.64
N CYS A 230 -23.92 -5.94 15.89
CA CYS A 230 -22.99 -6.32 16.96
C CYS A 230 -23.16 -5.49 18.24
N LYS A 231 -23.93 -4.40 18.22
CA LYS A 231 -24.06 -3.42 19.31
C LYS A 231 -24.31 -4.08 20.67
N ALA A 232 -25.33 -4.91 20.78
CA ALA A 232 -25.69 -5.53 22.03
C ALA A 232 -24.60 -6.47 22.60
N ALA A 233 -23.82 -7.09 21.74
CA ALA A 233 -22.71 -7.95 22.14
C ALA A 233 -21.43 -7.16 22.43
N LEU A 234 -21.24 -6.02 21.78
CA LEU A 234 -20.06 -5.16 21.96
C LEU A 234 -20.14 -4.23 23.18
N GLU A 235 -21.33 -3.74 23.52
CA GLU A 235 -21.54 -2.82 24.67
C GLU A 235 -20.87 -3.28 25.98
N PRO A 236 -21.07 -4.52 26.47
CA PRO A 236 -20.43 -4.95 27.71
C PRO A 236 -18.90 -5.10 27.56
N ILE A 237 -18.42 -5.53 26.40
CA ILE A 237 -16.98 -5.67 26.11
C ILE A 237 -16.30 -4.30 26.11
N GLU A 238 -16.88 -3.32 25.44
CA GLU A 238 -16.36 -1.96 25.34
C GLU A 238 -16.41 -1.22 26.67
N ALA A 239 -17.44 -1.44 27.49
CA ALA A 239 -17.50 -0.92 28.83
C ALA A 239 -16.37 -1.46 29.72
N GLU A 240 -16.10 -2.75 29.67
CA GLU A 240 -15.00 -3.38 30.41
C GLU A 240 -13.65 -2.90 29.90
N MET A 241 -13.43 -2.84 28.57
CA MET A 241 -12.22 -2.29 27.98
C MET A 241 -11.97 -0.83 28.41
N THR A 242 -13.00 -0.02 28.47
CA THR A 242 -12.91 1.39 28.93
C THR A 242 -12.45 1.46 30.38
N SER A 243 -13.02 0.63 31.26
CA SER A 243 -12.62 0.53 32.68
C SER A 243 -11.17 0.06 32.83
N LEU A 244 -10.79 -0.97 32.08
CA LEU A 244 -9.43 -1.52 32.09
C LEU A 244 -8.38 -0.53 31.54
N ASN A 245 -8.70 0.18 30.45
CA ASN A 245 -7.81 1.21 29.90
C ASN A 245 -7.59 2.35 30.90
N LYS A 246 -8.64 2.80 31.58
CA LYS A 246 -8.49 3.80 32.65
C LYS A 246 -7.55 3.32 33.74
N ARG A 247 -7.70 2.06 34.19
CA ARG A 247 -6.84 1.47 35.22
C ARG A 247 -5.41 1.32 34.73
N HIS A 248 -5.21 0.90 33.51
CA HIS A 248 -3.90 0.81 32.85
C HIS A 248 -3.18 2.17 32.84
N ASP A 249 -3.88 3.23 32.44
CA ASP A 249 -3.32 4.59 32.40
C ASP A 249 -2.97 5.11 33.82
N GLU A 250 -3.79 4.80 34.83
CA GLU A 250 -3.50 5.14 36.23
C GLU A 250 -2.22 4.44 36.73
N LEU A 251 -2.06 3.15 36.43
CA LEU A 251 -0.87 2.39 36.81
C LEU A 251 0.38 2.88 36.05
N HIS A 252 0.27 3.15 34.75
CA HIS A 252 1.37 3.74 34.00
C HIS A 252 1.82 5.08 34.54
N LYS A 253 0.90 6.00 34.88
CA LYS A 253 1.21 7.29 35.50
C LYS A 253 1.86 7.13 36.88
N ALA A 254 1.43 6.15 37.65
CA ALA A 254 2.02 5.87 38.97
C ALA A 254 3.46 5.35 38.87
N GLN A 255 3.82 4.75 37.76
CA GLN A 255 5.16 4.19 37.46
C GLN A 255 6.07 5.16 36.70
N GLU A 256 5.53 6.24 36.16
CA GLU A 256 6.27 7.22 35.38
C GLU A 256 7.41 7.85 36.20
N GLY A 257 8.61 7.86 35.62
CA GLY A 257 9.82 8.38 36.26
C GLY A 257 10.47 7.50 37.32
N LYS A 258 9.89 6.33 37.64
CA LYS A 258 10.47 5.34 38.56
C LYS A 258 11.34 4.34 37.85
N LYS A 259 12.42 3.89 38.51
CA LYS A 259 13.19 2.76 37.99
C LYS A 259 12.45 1.43 38.24
N ALA A 260 12.78 0.41 37.47
CA ALA A 260 12.11 -0.87 37.56
C ALA A 260 12.19 -1.55 38.96
N ASP A 261 13.25 -1.30 39.71
CA ASP A 261 13.48 -1.74 41.07
C ASP A 261 12.72 -0.91 42.15
N GLU A 262 12.28 0.28 41.79
CA GLU A 262 11.50 1.20 42.67
C GLU A 262 9.99 0.95 42.57
N ILE A 263 9.55 0.15 41.59
CA ILE A 263 8.12 -0.16 41.39
C ILE A 263 7.77 -1.40 42.23
N PRO A 264 6.77 -1.31 43.11
CA PRO A 264 6.31 -2.43 43.95
C PRO A 264 5.88 -3.63 43.05
N GLN A 265 6.21 -4.84 43.51
CA GLN A 265 5.85 -6.05 42.72
C GLN A 265 4.33 -6.16 42.52
N ALA A 266 3.53 -5.79 43.52
CA ALA A 266 2.07 -5.79 43.40
C ALA A 266 1.54 -4.86 42.30
N GLU A 267 2.17 -3.69 42.05
CA GLU A 267 1.79 -2.80 40.93
C GLU A 267 2.18 -3.38 39.56
N LYS A 268 3.31 -4.10 39.49
CA LYS A 268 3.73 -4.82 38.26
C LYS A 268 2.76 -5.96 37.93
N ASP A 269 2.41 -6.75 38.95
CA ASP A 269 1.49 -7.87 38.80
C ASP A 269 0.10 -7.38 38.40
N GLU A 270 -0.38 -6.30 39.01
CA GLU A 270 -1.65 -5.66 38.62
C GLU A 270 -1.65 -5.14 37.20
N LEU A 271 -0.57 -4.48 36.76
CA LEU A 271 -0.44 -3.99 35.38
C LEU A 271 -0.49 -5.17 34.40
N SER A 272 0.26 -6.23 34.67
CA SER A 272 0.25 -7.45 33.85
C SER A 272 -1.14 -8.11 33.78
N ASP A 273 -1.88 -8.15 34.89
CA ASP A 273 -3.25 -8.66 34.93
C ASP A 273 -4.23 -7.79 34.12
N VAL A 274 -4.08 -6.47 34.18
CA VAL A 274 -4.89 -5.54 33.40
C VAL A 274 -4.61 -5.69 31.89
N GLU A 275 -3.33 -5.77 31.49
CA GLU A 275 -2.93 -5.99 30.11
C GLU A 275 -3.48 -7.32 29.55
N LYS A 276 -3.43 -8.39 30.35
CA LYS A 276 -3.99 -9.69 29.98
C LYS A 276 -5.50 -9.60 29.77
N LYS A 277 -6.22 -8.98 30.70
CA LYS A 277 -7.68 -8.78 30.57
C LYS A 277 -8.05 -7.93 29.35
N LEU A 278 -7.28 -6.89 29.06
CA LEU A 278 -7.47 -6.07 27.84
C LEU A 278 -7.27 -6.92 26.57
N ALA A 279 -6.27 -7.79 26.53
CA ALA A 279 -6.05 -8.72 25.43
C ALA A 279 -7.20 -9.72 25.27
N ASP A 280 -7.73 -10.24 26.37
CA ASP A 280 -8.89 -11.15 26.38
C ASP A 280 -10.15 -10.47 25.86
N GLU A 281 -10.45 -9.24 26.31
CA GLU A 281 -11.60 -8.47 25.84
C GLU A 281 -11.47 -8.09 24.36
N LYS A 282 -10.26 -7.73 23.89
CA LYS A 282 -9.98 -7.50 22.49
C LYS A 282 -10.26 -8.75 21.65
N THR A 283 -9.84 -9.90 22.11
CA THR A 283 -10.10 -11.19 21.46
C THR A 283 -11.61 -11.49 21.36
N LYS A 284 -12.38 -11.20 22.42
CA LYS A 284 -13.85 -11.31 22.40
C LYS A 284 -14.48 -10.37 21.37
N LYS A 285 -14.04 -9.12 21.34
CA LYS A 285 -14.49 -8.12 20.35
C LYS A 285 -14.23 -8.60 18.93
N GLU A 286 -13.01 -9.07 18.66
CA GLU A 286 -12.62 -9.61 17.36
C GLU A 286 -13.46 -10.85 16.97
N ALA A 287 -13.80 -11.72 17.91
CA ALA A 287 -14.65 -12.87 17.66
C ALA A 287 -16.08 -12.48 17.26
N VAL A 288 -16.69 -11.53 17.98
CA VAL A 288 -18.04 -11.00 17.65
C VAL A 288 -18.07 -10.40 16.25
N LEU A 289 -17.10 -9.55 15.94
CA LEU A 289 -17.02 -8.89 14.62
C LEU A 289 -16.68 -9.89 13.51
N GLY A 290 -15.86 -10.89 13.79
CA GLY A 290 -15.52 -11.96 12.86
C GLY A 290 -16.69 -12.88 12.53
N GLU A 291 -17.56 -13.21 13.50
CA GLU A 291 -18.79 -13.97 13.29
C GLU A 291 -19.76 -13.22 12.38
N TYR A 292 -19.99 -11.93 12.65
CA TYR A 292 -20.78 -11.07 11.77
C TYR A 292 -20.22 -11.04 10.34
N ALA A 293 -18.92 -10.80 10.21
CA ALA A 293 -18.25 -10.70 8.92
C ALA A 293 -18.33 -12.01 8.12
N GLY A 294 -18.22 -13.17 8.78
CA GLY A 294 -18.35 -14.49 8.16
C GLY A 294 -19.71 -14.74 7.52
N GLY A 295 -20.77 -14.14 8.08
CA GLY A 295 -22.13 -14.17 7.51
C GLY A 295 -22.40 -13.16 6.40
N ASN A 296 -21.52 -12.18 6.20
CA ASN A 296 -21.74 -11.07 5.26
C ASN A 296 -21.07 -11.32 3.90
N LYS A 297 -21.90 -11.67 2.90
CA LYS A 297 -21.43 -11.95 1.53
C LYS A 297 -20.76 -10.75 0.86
N VAL A 298 -21.15 -9.51 1.20
CA VAL A 298 -20.62 -8.28 0.58
C VAL A 298 -19.16 -8.08 0.97
N ILE A 299 -18.79 -8.30 2.24
CA ILE A 299 -17.41 -8.16 2.72
C ILE A 299 -16.49 -9.11 1.94
N ARG A 300 -16.87 -10.37 1.86
CA ARG A 300 -16.11 -11.39 1.12
C ARG A 300 -15.98 -11.02 -0.36
N GLN A 301 -17.07 -10.55 -0.96
CA GLN A 301 -17.09 -10.15 -2.38
C GLN A 301 -16.13 -8.98 -2.64
N LEU A 302 -16.14 -7.97 -1.78
CA LEU A 302 -15.25 -6.82 -1.90
C LEU A 302 -13.78 -7.23 -1.78
N ILE A 303 -13.44 -8.05 -0.78
CA ILE A 303 -12.06 -8.55 -0.60
C ILE A 303 -11.61 -9.33 -1.84
N ASP A 304 -12.43 -10.26 -2.33
CA ASP A 304 -12.08 -11.09 -3.47
C ASP A 304 -11.94 -10.26 -4.77
N LEU A 305 -12.72 -9.19 -4.94
CA LEU A 305 -12.54 -8.24 -6.04
C LEU A 305 -11.17 -7.55 -5.99
N ALA A 306 -10.76 -7.07 -4.81
CA ALA A 306 -9.45 -6.44 -4.64
C ALA A 306 -8.30 -7.43 -4.85
N LEU A 307 -8.43 -8.66 -4.37
CA LEU A 307 -7.45 -9.73 -4.59
C LEU A 307 -7.37 -10.10 -6.09
N LEU A 308 -8.51 -10.16 -6.78
CA LEU A 308 -8.56 -10.44 -8.23
C LEU A 308 -7.82 -9.37 -9.03
N GLN A 309 -8.04 -8.09 -8.74
CA GLN A 309 -7.34 -6.98 -9.38
C GLN A 309 -5.82 -7.03 -9.23
N ASN A 310 -5.33 -7.69 -8.18
CA ASN A 310 -3.90 -7.81 -7.89
C ASN A 310 -3.35 -9.21 -8.22
N ASN A 311 -4.04 -10.01 -9.02
CA ASN A 311 -3.66 -11.38 -9.38
C ASN A 311 -3.43 -12.32 -8.18
N MET A 312 -4.02 -12.00 -7.04
CA MET A 312 -3.89 -12.74 -5.78
C MET A 312 -5.03 -13.75 -5.57
N LEU A 313 -6.10 -13.70 -6.39
CA LEU A 313 -7.24 -14.62 -6.32
C LEU A 313 -7.09 -15.72 -7.37
N LYS A 314 -6.84 -16.95 -6.94
CA LYS A 314 -6.56 -18.09 -7.84
C LYS A 314 -7.23 -19.38 -7.34
N GLY A 315 -7.30 -20.40 -8.22
CA GLY A 315 -7.75 -21.75 -7.88
C GLY A 315 -9.17 -21.81 -7.31
N GLU A 316 -9.33 -22.51 -6.19
CA GLU A 316 -10.62 -22.70 -5.53
C GLU A 316 -11.28 -21.38 -5.10
N ALA A 317 -10.48 -20.43 -4.59
CA ALA A 317 -10.98 -19.12 -4.17
C ALA A 317 -11.59 -18.34 -5.35
N LEU A 318 -10.97 -18.36 -6.52
CA LEU A 318 -11.52 -17.77 -7.75
C LEU A 318 -12.83 -18.46 -8.18
N THR A 319 -12.88 -19.78 -8.11
CA THR A 319 -14.10 -20.54 -8.44
C THR A 319 -15.26 -20.19 -7.50
N ASN A 320 -14.98 -20.08 -6.20
CA ASN A 320 -15.96 -19.70 -5.20
C ASN A 320 -16.43 -18.25 -5.36
N PHE A 321 -15.52 -17.35 -5.72
CA PHE A 321 -15.85 -15.97 -6.07
C PHE A 321 -16.82 -15.91 -7.26
N VAL A 322 -16.56 -16.63 -8.34
CA VAL A 322 -17.42 -16.67 -9.53
C VAL A 322 -18.80 -17.19 -9.17
N LYS A 323 -18.91 -18.31 -8.42
CA LYS A 323 -20.21 -18.85 -7.97
C LYS A 323 -21.00 -17.83 -7.16
N ARG A 324 -20.37 -17.19 -6.19
CA ARG A 324 -21.01 -16.15 -5.35
C ARG A 324 -21.42 -14.93 -6.16
N SER A 325 -20.61 -14.53 -7.16
CA SER A 325 -20.96 -13.41 -8.06
C SER A 325 -22.23 -13.68 -8.84
N ILE A 326 -22.41 -14.92 -9.31
CA ILE A 326 -23.64 -15.33 -10.02
C ILE A 326 -24.86 -15.30 -9.09
N GLU A 327 -24.70 -15.65 -7.81
CA GLU A 327 -25.79 -15.59 -6.82
C GLU A 327 -26.21 -14.14 -6.46
N LEU A 328 -25.34 -13.15 -6.71
CA LEU A 328 -25.60 -11.73 -6.40
C LEU A 328 -26.25 -10.96 -7.58
N ILE A 329 -26.27 -11.54 -8.78
CA ILE A 329 -26.92 -11.01 -9.99
C ILE A 329 -28.37 -11.46 -10.04
#